data_db9d1b4009a82157206b6ad8e7e926dc
#
_entry.id   db9d1b4009a82157206b6ad8e7e926dc
#
_cell.length_a   1.000
_cell.length_b   1.000
_cell.length_c   1.000
_cell.angle_alpha   90.00
_cell.angle_beta   90.00
_cell.angle_gamma   90.00
#
_symmetry.space_group_name_H-M   'P 1'
#
loop_
_entity.id
_entity.type
_entity.pdbx_description
1 polymer ?
#
loop_
_entity_poly.entity_id
_entity_poly.type
_entity_poly.pdbx_seq_one_letter_code
_entity_poly.pdbx_strand_id
1 'polypeptide(L)'
;MTILLIQSPKLPPTVTWEKLPPDFELPDEPVESNLQPLLAAALRESLELAGLLLESVIIATNFGICATVDGKTVVKAPDWVYIPATKPFPDGESRRSYTPCAEGDRPSIVMEFISATEGGEYSFNPHYPYGKWYFYEQILKVPTYVIFHPQLRVLEVYHLVDGKYQLASPDENRHYWIESVGLFLGEWLGKKSEYDGCWLRWWDRDRNLLLWGGELLAQERQLAAQERQLAAQERQRAQQAEEKSVRLAERLKEMGIDPADI
;
A
#
# COMPACT_ATOMS: atom_id res chain seq x y z
N MET A 1 38.39 -11.85 -44.96
CA MET A 1 37.20 -12.71 -44.92
C MET A 1 36.77 -12.80 -43.45
N THR A 2 35.87 -11.93 -43.06
CA THR A 2 35.41 -11.81 -41.65
C THR A 2 34.27 -12.79 -41.46
N ILE A 3 34.48 -13.82 -40.65
CA ILE A 3 33.44 -14.79 -40.31
C ILE A 3 32.53 -14.10 -39.29
N LEU A 4 31.35 -13.69 -39.72
CA LEU A 4 30.26 -13.30 -38.84
C LEU A 4 29.80 -14.56 -38.11
N LEU A 5 30.16 -14.69 -36.83
CA LEU A 5 29.56 -15.66 -35.93
C LEU A 5 28.08 -15.28 -35.72
N ILE A 6 27.20 -15.97 -36.43
CA ILE A 6 25.75 -15.91 -36.20
C ILE A 6 25.52 -16.53 -34.81
N GLN A 7 25.28 -15.69 -33.80
CA GLN A 7 24.82 -16.19 -32.52
C GLN A 7 23.44 -16.83 -32.73
N SER A 8 23.36 -18.12 -32.43
CA SER A 8 22.08 -18.83 -32.42
C SER A 8 21.08 -18.13 -31.51
N PRO A 9 19.81 -17.98 -31.93
CA PRO A 9 18.78 -17.37 -31.07
C PRO A 9 18.73 -18.16 -29.76
N LYS A 10 18.92 -17.46 -28.62
CA LYS A 10 18.87 -18.05 -27.30
C LYS A 10 17.43 -18.47 -27.04
N LEU A 11 17.20 -19.75 -26.83
CA LEU A 11 15.89 -20.23 -26.41
C LEU A 11 15.45 -19.51 -25.11
N PRO A 12 14.14 -19.23 -24.95
CA PRO A 12 13.65 -18.63 -23.72
C PRO A 12 13.96 -19.55 -22.52
N PRO A 13 14.24 -18.98 -21.32
CA PRO A 13 14.56 -19.78 -20.16
C PRO A 13 13.38 -20.69 -19.77
N THR A 14 13.68 -21.89 -19.31
CA THR A 14 12.69 -22.79 -18.73
C THR A 14 12.43 -22.41 -17.29
N VAL A 15 11.19 -21.99 -16.98
CA VAL A 15 10.78 -21.56 -15.65
C VAL A 15 9.87 -22.61 -15.03
N THR A 16 10.24 -23.09 -13.83
CA THR A 16 9.42 -23.99 -13.01
C THR A 16 9.13 -23.38 -11.65
N TRP A 17 8.09 -23.87 -10.98
CA TRP A 17 7.57 -23.29 -9.74
C TRP A 17 7.53 -24.38 -8.66
N GLU A 18 8.68 -24.61 -8.04
CA GLU A 18 8.86 -25.61 -6.99
C GLU A 18 8.92 -24.91 -5.63
N LYS A 19 8.12 -25.39 -4.67
CA LYS A 19 8.15 -24.89 -3.30
C LYS A 19 9.50 -25.22 -2.67
N LEU A 20 10.13 -24.22 -2.07
CA LEU A 20 11.40 -24.43 -1.36
C LEU A 20 11.19 -25.24 -0.08
N PRO A 21 12.16 -26.11 0.30
CA PRO A 21 12.18 -26.76 1.60
C PRO A 21 12.17 -25.73 2.75
N PRO A 22 11.59 -26.08 3.92
CA PRO A 22 11.53 -25.15 5.07
C PRO A 22 12.91 -24.69 5.58
N ASP A 23 13.94 -25.50 5.35
CA ASP A 23 15.32 -25.27 5.76
C ASP A 23 16.21 -24.66 4.68
N PHE A 24 15.62 -24.26 3.53
CA PHE A 24 16.39 -23.61 2.46
C PHE A 24 16.97 -22.27 2.94
N GLU A 25 18.27 -22.08 2.78
CA GLU A 25 18.96 -20.84 3.11
C GLU A 25 18.69 -19.80 2.01
N LEU A 26 17.98 -18.73 2.36
CA LEU A 26 17.76 -17.59 1.47
C LEU A 26 19.02 -16.70 1.48
N PRO A 27 19.40 -16.11 0.32
CA PRO A 27 20.47 -15.12 0.29
C PRO A 27 20.16 -13.97 1.26
N ASP A 28 21.10 -13.65 2.14
CA ASP A 28 20.97 -12.55 3.09
C ASP A 28 21.38 -11.25 2.38
N GLU A 29 20.37 -10.42 2.03
CA GLU A 29 20.61 -9.07 1.51
C GLU A 29 20.38 -8.08 2.67
N PRO A 30 21.35 -7.23 3.01
CA PRO A 30 21.22 -6.31 4.13
C PRO A 30 20.10 -5.30 3.93
N VAL A 31 19.39 -4.97 5.01
CA VAL A 31 18.44 -3.85 5.04
C VAL A 31 19.22 -2.55 5.03
N GLU A 32 19.01 -1.71 4.03
CA GLU A 32 19.82 -0.52 3.82
C GLU A 32 19.32 0.72 4.55
N SER A 33 18.03 0.77 4.93
CA SER A 33 17.43 1.93 5.57
C SER A 33 16.33 1.57 6.56
N ASN A 34 16.31 2.25 7.72
CA ASN A 34 15.19 2.14 8.67
C ASN A 34 13.87 2.75 8.14
N LEU A 35 13.92 3.49 7.04
CA LEU A 35 12.74 4.10 6.41
C LEU A 35 11.93 3.08 5.59
N GLN A 36 12.58 2.10 4.96
CA GLN A 36 11.90 1.11 4.13
C GLN A 36 10.81 0.34 4.89
N PRO A 37 11.03 -0.20 6.09
CA PRO A 37 9.99 -0.86 6.87
C PRO A 37 8.84 0.08 7.24
N LEU A 38 9.11 1.37 7.50
CA LEU A 38 8.08 2.36 7.81
C LEU A 38 7.20 2.65 6.59
N LEU A 39 7.78 2.84 5.41
CA LEU A 39 7.04 3.03 4.15
C LEU A 39 6.16 1.82 3.85
N ALA A 40 6.73 0.63 3.95
CA ALA A 40 6.03 -0.63 3.70
C ALA A 40 4.85 -0.84 4.66
N ALA A 41 5.05 -0.59 5.94
CA ALA A 41 4.01 -0.69 6.96
C ALA A 41 2.89 0.33 6.73
N ALA A 42 3.23 1.58 6.39
CA ALA A 42 2.27 2.64 6.14
C ALA A 42 1.36 2.36 4.92
N LEU A 43 1.92 1.78 3.85
CA LEU A 43 1.16 1.34 2.67
C LEU A 43 0.18 0.21 3.01
N ARG A 44 0.62 -0.76 3.80
CA ARG A 44 -0.23 -1.87 4.26
C ARG A 44 -1.35 -1.40 5.18
N GLU A 45 -1.02 -0.57 6.19
CA GLU A 45 -1.96 -0.08 7.20
C GLU A 45 -3.20 0.56 6.58
N SER A 46 -3.02 1.44 5.60
CA SER A 46 -4.14 2.13 4.95
C SER A 46 -5.03 1.18 4.15
N LEU A 47 -4.48 0.14 3.50
CA LEU A 47 -5.28 -0.89 2.82
C LEU A 47 -6.06 -1.75 3.81
N GLU A 48 -5.46 -2.10 4.92
CA GLU A 48 -6.10 -2.89 5.98
C GLU A 48 -7.26 -2.13 6.62
N LEU A 49 -7.04 -0.87 6.99
CA LEU A 49 -8.07 -0.01 7.59
C LEU A 49 -9.20 0.34 6.62
N ALA A 50 -8.94 0.36 5.33
CA ALA A 50 -9.94 0.51 4.28
C ALA A 50 -10.73 -0.79 4.00
N GLY A 51 -10.40 -1.91 4.66
CA GLY A 51 -11.08 -3.19 4.45
C GLY A 51 -10.75 -3.86 3.11
N LEU A 52 -9.64 -3.49 2.49
CA LEU A 52 -9.24 -4.00 1.17
C LEU A 52 -8.36 -5.25 1.23
N LEU A 53 -8.02 -5.73 2.43
CA LEU A 53 -7.26 -6.96 2.61
C LEU A 53 -8.19 -8.15 2.87
N LEU A 54 -8.37 -8.97 1.85
CA LEU A 54 -9.05 -10.26 1.98
C LEU A 54 -8.10 -11.29 2.62
N GLU A 55 -8.63 -12.33 3.23
CA GLU A 55 -7.84 -13.40 3.87
C GLU A 55 -6.84 -14.09 2.93
N SER A 56 -7.15 -14.13 1.63
CA SER A 56 -6.27 -14.71 0.61
C SER A 56 -5.15 -13.78 0.16
N VAL A 57 -5.20 -12.49 0.51
CA VAL A 57 -4.20 -11.49 0.09
C VAL A 57 -2.96 -11.58 0.97
N ILE A 58 -1.80 -11.56 0.34
CA ILE A 58 -0.53 -11.33 1.05
C ILE A 58 0.02 -9.97 0.66
N ILE A 59 0.32 -9.16 1.68
CA ILE A 59 1.23 -8.03 1.59
C ILE A 59 2.42 -8.35 2.48
N ALA A 60 3.60 -8.39 1.90
CA ALA A 60 4.82 -8.71 2.62
C ALA A 60 5.97 -7.75 2.27
N THR A 61 6.98 -7.74 3.13
CA THR A 61 8.17 -6.89 3.02
C THR A 61 9.42 -7.74 3.16
N ASN A 62 10.45 -7.48 2.37
CA ASN A 62 11.68 -8.28 2.35
C ASN A 62 11.38 -9.79 2.31
N PHE A 63 10.42 -10.17 1.49
CA PHE A 63 9.87 -11.52 1.44
C PHE A 63 10.32 -12.24 0.17
N GLY A 64 10.96 -13.38 0.33
CA GLY A 64 11.55 -14.14 -0.77
C GLY A 64 10.51 -14.63 -1.77
N ILE A 65 10.49 -14.06 -2.97
CA ILE A 65 9.71 -14.57 -4.10
C ILE A 65 10.60 -15.46 -4.94
N CYS A 66 10.18 -16.70 -5.10
CA CYS A 66 11.02 -17.78 -5.63
C CYS A 66 10.55 -18.26 -7.00
N ALA A 67 11.50 -18.59 -7.86
CA ALA A 67 11.26 -19.31 -9.10
C ALA A 67 12.43 -20.24 -9.39
N THR A 68 12.18 -21.33 -10.09
CA THR A 68 13.24 -22.16 -10.66
C THR A 68 13.39 -21.82 -12.13
N VAL A 69 14.56 -21.33 -12.50
CA VAL A 69 14.88 -20.88 -13.88
C VAL A 69 16.06 -21.71 -14.38
N ASP A 70 15.87 -22.45 -15.47
CA ASP A 70 16.86 -23.37 -16.03
C ASP A 70 17.48 -24.32 -14.98
N GLY A 71 16.63 -24.85 -14.07
CA GLY A 71 17.03 -25.78 -13.00
C GLY A 71 17.75 -25.10 -11.83
N LYS A 72 17.83 -23.77 -11.78
CA LYS A 72 18.44 -23.01 -10.68
C LYS A 72 17.37 -22.24 -9.91
N THR A 73 17.39 -22.34 -8.61
CA THR A 73 16.52 -21.52 -7.75
C THR A 73 16.99 -20.07 -7.78
N VAL A 74 16.04 -19.18 -8.06
CA VAL A 74 16.22 -17.74 -8.03
C VAL A 74 15.27 -17.16 -6.99
N VAL A 75 15.79 -16.32 -6.13
CA VAL A 75 15.03 -15.64 -5.08
C VAL A 75 15.29 -14.15 -5.20
N LYS A 76 14.21 -13.35 -5.15
CA LYS A 76 14.28 -11.90 -4.98
C LYS A 76 13.34 -11.50 -3.86
N ALA A 77 13.82 -10.62 -3.00
CA ALA A 77 13.04 -10.11 -1.87
C ALA A 77 12.76 -8.60 -2.11
N PRO A 78 11.59 -8.25 -2.67
CA PRO A 78 11.21 -6.86 -2.83
C PRO A 78 10.93 -6.21 -1.48
N ASP A 79 11.10 -4.89 -1.39
CA ASP A 79 10.80 -4.12 -0.19
C ASP A 79 9.31 -4.17 0.16
N TRP A 80 8.45 -4.28 -0.85
CA TRP A 80 7.02 -4.45 -0.68
C TRP A 80 6.43 -5.26 -1.84
N VAL A 81 5.55 -6.20 -1.53
CA VAL A 81 4.88 -7.05 -2.52
C VAL A 81 3.41 -7.24 -2.19
N TYR A 82 2.56 -7.22 -3.21
CA TYR A 82 1.14 -7.54 -3.12
C TYR A 82 0.83 -8.77 -3.98
N ILE A 83 0.24 -9.79 -3.34
CA ILE A 83 -0.18 -11.04 -3.97
C ILE A 83 -1.69 -11.16 -3.78
N PRO A 84 -2.49 -11.13 -4.86
CA PRO A 84 -3.96 -10.98 -4.77
C PRO A 84 -4.67 -12.21 -4.20
N ALA A 85 -4.14 -13.41 -4.46
CA ALA A 85 -4.73 -14.62 -3.90
C ALA A 85 -3.68 -15.69 -3.66
N THR A 86 -3.71 -16.25 -2.44
CA THR A 86 -2.83 -17.35 -2.02
C THR A 86 -3.64 -18.54 -1.54
N LYS A 87 -3.09 -19.72 -1.71
CA LYS A 87 -3.65 -20.92 -1.10
C LYS A 87 -3.58 -20.82 0.42
N PRO A 88 -4.54 -21.43 1.14
CA PRO A 88 -4.48 -21.50 2.59
C PRO A 88 -3.11 -22.00 3.08
N PHE A 89 -2.66 -21.45 4.19
CA PHE A 89 -1.44 -21.84 4.87
C PHE A 89 -1.81 -22.31 6.28
N PRO A 90 -1.11 -23.28 6.87
CA PRO A 90 -1.46 -23.79 8.18
C PRO A 90 -1.57 -22.69 9.23
N ASP A 91 -2.60 -22.75 10.07
CA ASP A 91 -2.82 -21.80 11.14
C ASP A 91 -1.65 -21.77 12.12
N GLY A 92 -1.24 -20.56 12.50
CA GLY A 92 -0.12 -20.35 13.43
C GLY A 92 1.28 -20.49 12.82
N GLU A 93 1.39 -20.83 11.53
CA GLU A 93 2.66 -20.88 10.83
C GLU A 93 2.91 -19.60 10.01
N SER A 94 4.18 -19.28 9.77
CA SER A 94 4.60 -18.17 8.90
C SER A 94 5.31 -18.69 7.66
N ARG A 95 5.00 -18.07 6.51
CA ARG A 95 5.74 -18.34 5.26
C ARG A 95 7.10 -17.66 5.31
N ARG A 96 8.15 -18.40 4.98
CA ARG A 96 9.51 -17.83 4.80
C ARG A 96 9.75 -17.31 3.38
N SER A 97 9.06 -17.88 2.42
CA SER A 97 9.16 -17.56 1.01
C SER A 97 7.85 -17.87 0.29
N TYR A 98 7.73 -17.42 -0.93
CA TYR A 98 6.57 -17.67 -1.77
C TYR A 98 6.97 -18.10 -3.17
N THR A 99 6.38 -19.19 -3.62
CA THR A 99 6.56 -19.68 -4.99
C THR A 99 5.25 -19.47 -5.76
N PRO A 100 5.17 -18.47 -6.64
CA PRO A 100 4.00 -18.23 -7.48
C PRO A 100 3.58 -19.46 -8.27
N CYS A 101 2.30 -19.59 -8.56
CA CYS A 101 1.65 -20.74 -9.23
C CYS A 101 1.62 -22.03 -8.40
N ALA A 102 2.60 -22.28 -7.53
CA ALA A 102 2.57 -23.40 -6.59
C ALA A 102 1.72 -23.07 -5.34
N GLU A 103 1.85 -21.86 -4.80
CA GLU A 103 1.23 -21.42 -3.55
C GLU A 103 0.08 -20.43 -3.74
N GLY A 104 -0.21 -20.03 -4.96
CA GLY A 104 -1.28 -19.07 -5.34
C GLY A 104 -0.91 -18.27 -6.56
N ASP A 105 -1.40 -17.04 -6.64
CA ASP A 105 -1.20 -16.14 -7.76
C ASP A 105 0.22 -15.61 -7.83
N ARG A 106 0.58 -15.05 -8.98
CA ARG A 106 1.78 -14.24 -9.12
C ARG A 106 1.60 -12.91 -8.40
N PRO A 107 2.67 -12.30 -7.88
CA PRO A 107 2.59 -10.92 -7.41
C PRO A 107 2.00 -10.01 -8.49
N SER A 108 1.11 -9.13 -8.11
CA SER A 108 0.55 -8.13 -9.03
C SER A 108 1.18 -6.76 -8.87
N ILE A 109 1.80 -6.49 -7.72
CA ILE A 109 2.58 -5.29 -7.47
C ILE A 109 3.87 -5.69 -6.76
N VAL A 110 4.97 -5.14 -7.21
CA VAL A 110 6.27 -5.17 -6.53
C VAL A 110 6.77 -3.74 -6.41
N MET A 111 7.27 -3.37 -5.24
CA MET A 111 7.86 -2.06 -4.99
C MET A 111 9.25 -2.20 -4.41
N GLU A 112 10.16 -1.34 -4.87
CA GLU A 112 11.50 -1.16 -4.33
C GLU A 112 11.66 0.27 -3.84
N PHE A 113 12.25 0.45 -2.67
CA PHE A 113 12.48 1.75 -2.04
C PHE A 113 13.98 2.02 -2.05
N ILE A 114 14.42 2.91 -2.94
CA ILE A 114 15.83 3.23 -3.09
C ILE A 114 16.31 4.01 -1.87
N SER A 115 17.37 3.53 -1.25
CA SER A 115 18.15 4.24 -0.23
C SER A 115 19.25 5.11 -0.88
N ALA A 116 20.30 5.45 -0.14
CA ALA A 116 21.39 6.28 -0.65
C ALA A 116 22.20 5.63 -1.79
N THR A 117 22.12 4.31 -1.92
CA THR A 117 22.80 3.53 -2.98
C THR A 117 21.78 2.65 -3.70
N GLU A 118 21.84 2.63 -5.03
CA GLU A 118 21.02 1.72 -5.81
C GLU A 118 21.41 0.26 -5.54
N GLY A 119 20.43 -0.57 -5.16
CA GLY A 119 20.58 -2.00 -4.86
C GLY A 119 20.33 -2.92 -6.07
N GLY A 120 20.41 -2.40 -7.29
CA GLY A 120 20.19 -3.16 -8.53
C GLY A 120 18.73 -3.25 -8.97
N GLU A 121 17.87 -2.32 -8.54
CA GLU A 121 16.45 -2.23 -8.89
C GLU A 121 16.25 -2.13 -10.41
N TYR A 122 17.13 -1.42 -11.10
CA TYR A 122 17.14 -1.28 -12.55
C TYR A 122 17.95 -2.38 -13.29
N SER A 123 18.46 -3.37 -12.56
CA SER A 123 19.32 -4.40 -13.17
C SER A 123 18.53 -5.32 -14.10
N PHE A 124 18.77 -5.18 -15.39
CA PHE A 124 18.22 -6.01 -16.47
C PHE A 124 19.18 -7.15 -16.85
N ASN A 125 19.89 -7.73 -15.89
CA ASN A 125 20.76 -8.86 -16.16
C ASN A 125 19.95 -10.13 -16.51
N PRO A 126 20.02 -10.64 -17.76
CA PRO A 126 19.28 -11.82 -18.19
C PRO A 126 20.00 -13.14 -17.89
N HIS A 127 21.05 -13.11 -17.08
CA HIS A 127 21.86 -14.25 -16.70
C HIS A 127 21.87 -14.44 -15.20
N TYR A 128 22.06 -15.68 -14.77
CA TYR A 128 22.21 -15.99 -13.35
C TYR A 128 23.48 -15.34 -12.75
N PRO A 129 23.37 -14.66 -11.60
CA PRO A 129 22.16 -14.31 -10.89
C PRO A 129 21.39 -13.20 -11.64
N TYR A 130 20.10 -13.45 -11.92
CA TYR A 130 19.25 -12.54 -12.69
C TYR A 130 19.07 -11.21 -11.96
N GLY A 131 19.00 -10.10 -12.72
CA GLY A 131 18.68 -8.78 -12.17
C GLY A 131 17.24 -8.69 -11.67
N LYS A 132 16.95 -7.79 -10.71
CA LYS A 132 15.59 -7.58 -10.16
C LYS A 132 14.59 -7.23 -11.26
N TRP A 133 14.92 -6.26 -12.13
CA TRP A 133 14.07 -5.89 -13.27
C TRP A 133 13.73 -7.05 -14.17
N TYR A 134 14.76 -7.79 -14.64
CA TYR A 134 14.56 -8.95 -15.52
C TYR A 134 13.68 -10.02 -14.84
N PHE A 135 13.91 -10.27 -13.56
CA PHE A 135 13.15 -11.25 -12.80
C PHE A 135 11.67 -10.88 -12.69
N TYR A 136 11.38 -9.63 -12.36
CA TYR A 136 10.00 -9.16 -12.24
C TYR A 136 9.29 -9.06 -13.60
N GLU A 137 9.98 -8.55 -14.63
CA GLU A 137 9.43 -8.37 -15.98
C GLU A 137 9.24 -9.70 -16.71
N GLN A 138 10.31 -10.49 -16.83
CA GLN A 138 10.36 -11.63 -17.75
C GLN A 138 9.98 -12.96 -17.10
N ILE A 139 10.31 -13.15 -15.84
CA ILE A 139 10.12 -14.42 -15.14
C ILE A 139 8.80 -14.40 -14.37
N LEU A 140 8.61 -13.47 -13.47
CA LEU A 140 7.37 -13.34 -12.70
C LEU A 140 6.24 -12.72 -13.51
N LYS A 141 6.55 -11.85 -14.47
CA LYS A 141 5.58 -11.07 -15.26
C LYS A 141 4.65 -10.27 -14.35
N VAL A 142 5.23 -9.54 -13.40
CA VAL A 142 4.50 -8.70 -12.44
C VAL A 142 3.84 -7.56 -13.20
N PRO A 143 2.51 -7.36 -13.08
CA PRO A 143 1.80 -6.31 -13.83
C PRO A 143 2.25 -4.89 -13.51
N THR A 144 2.62 -4.63 -12.24
CA THR A 144 3.04 -3.30 -11.80
C THR A 144 4.34 -3.36 -11.01
N TYR A 145 5.35 -2.65 -11.47
CA TYR A 145 6.63 -2.47 -10.79
C TYR A 145 6.80 -1.01 -10.40
N VAL A 146 7.05 -0.75 -9.12
CA VAL A 146 7.20 0.60 -8.57
C VAL A 146 8.61 0.76 -8.03
N ILE A 147 9.26 1.86 -8.38
CA ILE A 147 10.54 2.28 -7.80
C ILE A 147 10.33 3.64 -7.16
N PHE A 148 10.63 3.74 -5.87
CA PHE A 148 10.44 4.96 -5.12
C PHE A 148 11.72 5.39 -4.41
N HIS A 149 12.11 6.63 -4.65
CA HIS A 149 13.25 7.27 -4.02
C HIS A 149 12.75 8.39 -3.09
N PRO A 150 12.55 8.12 -1.79
CA PRO A 150 11.90 9.06 -0.88
C PRO A 150 12.68 10.35 -0.68
N GLN A 151 14.03 10.30 -0.66
CA GLN A 151 14.89 11.48 -0.47
C GLN A 151 14.88 12.40 -1.69
N LEU A 152 14.89 11.85 -2.91
CA LEU A 152 14.83 12.62 -4.16
C LEU A 152 13.39 12.94 -4.56
N ARG A 153 12.40 12.33 -3.92
CA ARG A 153 10.98 12.48 -4.26
C ARG A 153 10.72 12.07 -5.72
N VAL A 154 11.25 10.91 -6.09
CA VAL A 154 11.07 10.34 -7.41
C VAL A 154 10.25 9.07 -7.27
N LEU A 155 9.10 9.04 -7.92
CA LEU A 155 8.21 7.90 -8.02
C LEU A 155 8.11 7.48 -9.48
N GLU A 156 8.53 6.26 -9.75
CA GLU A 156 8.41 5.64 -11.06
C GLU A 156 7.48 4.43 -10.95
N VAL A 157 6.48 4.41 -11.81
CA VAL A 157 5.53 3.30 -11.90
C VAL A 157 5.61 2.72 -13.31
N TYR A 158 5.86 1.43 -13.38
CA TYR A 158 5.94 0.71 -14.64
C TYR A 158 4.81 -0.31 -14.73
N HIS A 159 4.12 -0.32 -15.88
CA HIS A 159 3.13 -1.34 -16.20
C HIS A 159 3.68 -2.31 -17.23
N LEU A 160 3.38 -3.59 -17.05
CA LEU A 160 3.76 -4.64 -17.98
C LEU A 160 2.80 -4.63 -19.18
N VAL A 161 3.29 -4.14 -20.32
CA VAL A 161 2.55 -4.07 -21.59
C VAL A 161 3.31 -4.90 -22.61
N ASP A 162 2.65 -5.85 -23.24
CA ASP A 162 3.24 -6.75 -24.26
C ASP A 162 4.56 -7.41 -23.80
N GLY A 163 4.62 -7.76 -22.50
CA GLY A 163 5.78 -8.43 -21.90
C GLY A 163 6.97 -7.53 -21.60
N LYS A 164 6.79 -6.21 -21.64
CA LYS A 164 7.82 -5.21 -21.32
C LYS A 164 7.27 -4.14 -20.37
N TYR A 165 8.10 -3.70 -19.43
CA TYR A 165 7.77 -2.57 -18.58
C TYR A 165 7.78 -1.26 -19.36
N GLN A 166 6.69 -0.54 -19.29
CA GLN A 166 6.54 0.81 -19.83
C GLN A 166 6.29 1.77 -18.67
N LEU A 167 7.04 2.87 -18.65
CA LEU A 167 6.87 3.92 -17.66
C LEU A 167 5.49 4.53 -17.81
N ALA A 168 4.71 4.50 -16.75
CA ALA A 168 3.39 5.11 -16.70
C ALA A 168 3.50 6.64 -16.59
N SER A 169 2.50 7.33 -17.13
CA SER A 169 2.34 8.76 -16.89
C SER A 169 1.39 8.97 -15.72
N PRO A 170 1.75 9.85 -14.77
CA PRO A 170 0.83 10.22 -13.70
C PRO A 170 -0.33 11.07 -14.25
N ASP A 171 -1.40 11.13 -13.51
CA ASP A 171 -2.49 12.06 -13.77
C ASP A 171 -2.14 13.52 -13.36
N GLU A 172 -3.14 14.42 -13.45
CA GLU A 172 -3.00 15.85 -13.08
C GLU A 172 -2.63 16.06 -11.60
N ASN A 173 -2.97 15.12 -10.72
CA ASN A 173 -2.63 15.14 -9.29
C ASN A 173 -1.29 14.45 -8.98
N ARG A 174 -0.55 14.02 -10.01
CA ARG A 174 0.67 13.23 -9.90
C ARG A 174 0.45 11.86 -9.26
N HIS A 175 -0.75 11.28 -9.45
CA HIS A 175 -1.09 9.95 -8.99
C HIS A 175 -1.09 8.95 -10.15
N TYR A 176 -0.74 7.71 -9.85
CA TYR A 176 -0.70 6.61 -10.79
C TYR A 176 -1.80 5.60 -10.46
N TRP A 177 -2.62 5.26 -11.46
CA TRP A 177 -3.64 4.23 -11.29
C TRP A 177 -3.02 2.84 -11.21
N ILE A 178 -3.34 2.10 -10.15
CA ILE A 178 -2.88 0.73 -9.93
C ILE A 178 -4.07 -0.22 -10.04
N GLU A 179 -4.23 -0.81 -11.22
CA GLU A 179 -5.41 -1.61 -11.59
C GLU A 179 -5.67 -2.77 -10.62
N SER A 180 -4.61 -3.46 -10.16
CA SER A 180 -4.73 -4.66 -9.32
C SER A 180 -5.34 -4.43 -7.95
N VAL A 181 -5.31 -3.21 -7.44
CA VAL A 181 -5.96 -2.81 -6.18
C VAL A 181 -7.09 -1.81 -6.40
N GLY A 182 -7.25 -1.27 -7.61
CA GLY A 182 -8.29 -0.29 -7.94
C GLY A 182 -8.12 1.05 -7.22
N LEU A 183 -6.88 1.47 -6.99
CA LEU A 183 -6.50 2.67 -6.26
C LEU A 183 -5.48 3.49 -7.03
N PHE A 184 -5.36 4.76 -6.67
CA PHE A 184 -4.24 5.58 -7.10
C PHE A 184 -3.11 5.52 -6.07
N LEU A 185 -1.88 5.45 -6.56
CA LEU A 185 -0.65 5.56 -5.77
C LEU A 185 0.00 6.91 -6.07
N GLY A 186 0.48 7.59 -5.05
CA GLY A 186 1.16 8.87 -5.22
C GLY A 186 2.05 9.24 -4.04
N GLU A 187 2.77 10.34 -4.21
CA GLU A 187 3.61 10.94 -3.18
C GLU A 187 2.77 11.82 -2.23
N TRP A 188 3.11 11.79 -0.97
CA TRP A 188 2.54 12.67 0.03
C TRP A 188 3.62 13.18 0.99
N LEU A 189 3.63 14.48 1.24
CA LEU A 189 4.56 15.10 2.18
C LEU A 189 3.91 15.28 3.53
N GLY A 190 4.56 14.80 4.56
CA GLY A 190 4.09 14.96 5.92
C GLY A 190 4.79 14.06 6.92
N LYS A 191 4.27 14.09 8.14
CA LYS A 191 4.83 13.37 9.27
C LYS A 191 3.99 12.17 9.65
N LYS A 192 4.63 11.01 9.78
CA LYS A 192 4.09 9.83 10.43
C LYS A 192 5.17 9.23 11.31
N SER A 193 4.84 8.92 12.56
CA SER A 193 5.80 8.45 13.55
C SER A 193 7.01 9.40 13.69
N GLU A 194 8.22 8.89 13.61
CA GLU A 194 9.47 9.66 13.72
C GLU A 194 9.93 10.29 12.40
N TYR A 195 9.32 9.94 11.26
CA TYR A 195 9.75 10.43 9.95
C TYR A 195 8.84 11.54 9.43
N ASP A 196 9.45 12.67 9.09
CA ASP A 196 8.83 13.82 8.42
C ASP A 196 9.46 13.96 7.04
N GLY A 197 8.70 13.63 5.99
CA GLY A 197 9.24 13.58 4.65
C GLY A 197 8.23 13.07 3.60
N CYS A 198 8.76 12.44 2.57
CA CYS A 198 7.96 11.95 1.45
C CYS A 198 7.54 10.50 1.68
N TRP A 199 6.25 10.28 1.64
CA TRP A 199 5.59 8.99 1.80
C TRP A 199 4.91 8.59 0.52
N LEU A 200 4.68 7.28 0.31
CA LEU A 200 3.70 6.77 -0.64
C LEU A 200 2.36 6.58 0.06
N ARG A 201 1.29 7.03 -0.60
CA ARG A 201 -0.08 6.92 -0.09
C ARG A 201 -1.01 6.38 -1.18
N TRP A 202 -2.14 5.88 -0.74
CA TRP A 202 -3.21 5.40 -1.60
C TRP A 202 -4.38 6.38 -1.59
N TRP A 203 -5.02 6.55 -2.75
CA TRP A 203 -6.29 7.29 -2.91
C TRP A 203 -7.30 6.38 -3.60
N ASP A 204 -8.56 6.48 -3.21
CA ASP A 204 -9.64 5.79 -3.87
C ASP A 204 -9.98 6.40 -5.26
N ARG A 205 -11.00 5.83 -5.92
CA ARG A 205 -11.46 6.33 -7.23
C ARG A 205 -12.01 7.74 -7.18
N ASP A 206 -12.57 8.14 -6.05
CA ASP A 206 -13.12 9.47 -5.81
C ASP A 206 -12.06 10.46 -5.31
N ARG A 207 -10.79 10.08 -5.32
CA ARG A 207 -9.64 10.88 -4.88
C ARG A 207 -9.59 11.14 -3.38
N ASN A 208 -10.30 10.36 -2.59
CA ASN A 208 -10.14 10.43 -1.14
C ASN A 208 -8.88 9.68 -0.73
N LEU A 209 -8.10 10.32 0.14
CA LEU A 209 -6.90 9.71 0.71
C LEU A 209 -7.30 8.56 1.66
N LEU A 210 -6.72 7.39 1.48
CA LEU A 210 -6.85 6.30 2.45
C LEU A 210 -6.07 6.68 3.71
N LEU A 211 -6.80 6.83 4.81
CA LEU A 211 -6.24 7.34 6.06
C LEU A 211 -5.47 6.25 6.83
N TRP A 212 -4.46 6.68 7.55
CA TRP A 212 -3.79 5.87 8.56
C TRP A 212 -4.58 5.88 9.88
N GLY A 213 -4.31 4.93 10.77
CA GLY A 213 -5.04 4.79 12.03
C GLY A 213 -4.98 6.03 12.92
N GLY A 214 -3.84 6.71 12.96
CA GLY A 214 -3.71 7.96 13.69
C GLY A 214 -4.59 9.09 13.15
N GLU A 215 -4.74 9.16 11.82
CA GLU A 215 -5.60 10.15 11.15
C GLU A 215 -7.08 9.85 11.37
N LEU A 216 -7.48 8.57 11.26
CA LEU A 216 -8.84 8.12 11.57
C LEU A 216 -9.22 8.45 12.99
N LEU A 217 -8.37 8.14 13.96
CA LEU A 217 -8.61 8.44 15.37
C LEU A 217 -8.72 9.94 15.63
N ALA A 218 -7.90 10.76 14.94
CA ALA A 218 -7.99 12.22 15.04
C ALA A 218 -9.32 12.73 14.48
N GLN A 219 -9.76 12.20 13.36
CA GLN A 219 -11.05 12.54 12.75
C GLN A 219 -12.24 12.17 13.66
N GLU A 220 -12.25 10.96 14.22
CA GLU A 220 -13.28 10.53 15.16
C GLU A 220 -13.35 11.42 16.40
N ARG A 221 -12.20 11.77 16.96
CA ARG A 221 -12.13 12.69 18.11
C ARG A 221 -12.68 14.07 17.79
N GLN A 222 -12.39 14.57 16.58
CA GLN A 222 -12.91 15.86 16.14
C GLN A 222 -14.43 15.83 15.96
N LEU A 223 -14.98 14.79 15.34
CA LEU A 223 -16.43 14.60 15.19
C LEU A 223 -17.13 14.50 16.55
N ALA A 224 -16.62 13.68 17.45
CA ALA A 224 -17.17 13.55 18.81
C ALA A 224 -17.10 14.87 19.59
N ALA A 225 -16.07 15.68 19.41
CA ALA A 225 -16.00 17.00 20.04
C ALA A 225 -17.05 17.97 19.48
N GLN A 226 -17.27 17.96 18.16
CA GLN A 226 -18.31 18.76 17.52
C GLN A 226 -19.71 18.36 17.98
N GLU A 227 -20.01 17.08 18.03
CA GLU A 227 -21.31 16.57 18.55
C GLU A 227 -21.56 17.00 19.99
N ARG A 228 -20.55 16.89 20.86
CA ARG A 228 -20.65 17.35 22.26
C ARG A 228 -20.92 18.85 22.35
N GLN A 229 -20.26 19.65 21.48
CA GLN A 229 -20.47 21.10 21.45
C GLN A 229 -21.89 21.45 20.98
N LEU A 230 -22.40 20.79 19.94
CA LEU A 230 -23.77 20.97 19.45
C LEU A 230 -24.79 20.60 20.53
N ALA A 231 -24.64 19.44 21.17
CA ALA A 231 -25.51 19.00 22.23
C ALA A 231 -25.51 19.98 23.45
N ALA A 232 -24.35 20.55 23.79
CA ALA A 232 -24.24 21.56 24.84
C ALA A 232 -24.98 22.87 24.46
N GLN A 233 -24.86 23.30 23.21
CA GLN A 233 -25.58 24.49 22.71
C GLN A 233 -27.10 24.28 22.69
N GLU A 234 -27.57 23.11 22.29
CA GLU A 234 -29.00 22.76 22.32
C GLU A 234 -29.54 22.76 23.73
N ARG A 235 -28.85 22.15 24.70
CA ARG A 235 -29.24 22.17 26.11
C ARG A 235 -29.31 23.58 26.66
N GLN A 236 -28.33 24.42 26.34
CA GLN A 236 -28.32 25.83 26.76
C GLN A 236 -29.51 26.61 26.17
N ARG A 237 -29.83 26.39 24.88
CA ARG A 237 -31.00 27.02 24.23
C ARG A 237 -32.30 26.54 24.84
N ALA A 238 -32.45 25.24 25.12
CA ALA A 238 -33.61 24.68 25.77
C ALA A 238 -33.81 25.29 27.17
N GLN A 239 -32.74 25.36 27.96
CA GLN A 239 -32.79 25.98 29.30
C GLN A 239 -33.17 27.46 29.25
N GLN A 240 -32.60 28.22 28.34
CA GLN A 240 -32.95 29.63 28.14
C GLN A 240 -34.41 29.81 27.71
N ALA A 241 -34.93 28.92 26.85
CA ALA A 241 -36.33 28.93 26.43
C ALA A 241 -37.27 28.59 27.60
N GLU A 242 -36.90 27.61 28.40
CA GLU A 242 -37.67 27.25 29.62
C GLU A 242 -37.69 28.38 30.65
N GLU A 243 -36.51 28.97 30.96
CA GLU A 243 -36.44 30.14 31.86
C GLU A 243 -37.26 31.32 31.35
N LYS A 244 -37.24 31.57 30.02
CA LYS A 244 -38.04 32.60 29.40
C LYS A 244 -39.56 32.31 29.52
N SER A 245 -39.93 31.04 29.30
CA SER A 245 -41.34 30.61 29.45
C SER A 245 -41.83 30.76 30.88
N VAL A 246 -41.04 30.35 31.87
CA VAL A 246 -41.36 30.51 33.30
C VAL A 246 -41.55 31.98 33.66
N ARG A 247 -40.63 32.86 33.27
CA ARG A 247 -40.73 34.32 33.50
C ARG A 247 -41.99 34.92 32.86
N LEU A 248 -42.33 34.49 31.65
CA LEU A 248 -43.54 34.94 30.98
C LEU A 248 -44.79 34.48 31.70
N ALA A 249 -44.85 33.22 32.17
CA ALA A 249 -45.95 32.68 32.93
C ALA A 249 -46.14 33.40 34.29
N GLU A 250 -45.04 33.72 34.98
CA GLU A 250 -45.08 34.51 36.22
C GLU A 250 -45.67 35.93 35.99
N ARG A 251 -45.19 36.57 34.89
CA ARG A 251 -45.67 37.92 34.56
C ARG A 251 -47.14 37.97 34.12
N LEU A 252 -47.64 36.92 33.45
CA LEU A 252 -49.06 36.77 33.12
C LEU A 252 -49.92 36.60 34.40
N LYS A 253 -49.44 35.80 35.33
CA LYS A 253 -50.12 35.65 36.66
C LYS A 253 -50.16 36.95 37.41
N GLU A 254 -49.11 37.75 37.46
CA GLU A 254 -49.09 39.07 38.08
C GLU A 254 -50.09 40.04 37.41
N MET A 255 -50.39 39.89 36.13
CA MET A 255 -51.38 40.62 35.38
C MET A 255 -52.82 40.06 35.52
N GLY A 256 -53.00 39.01 36.30
CA GLY A 256 -54.30 38.36 36.51
C GLY A 256 -54.80 37.46 35.39
N ILE A 257 -53.86 37.05 34.51
CA ILE A 257 -54.14 36.15 33.36
C ILE A 257 -53.58 34.77 33.67
N ASP A 258 -54.41 33.75 33.61
CA ASP A 258 -53.92 32.36 33.77
C ASP A 258 -53.18 31.91 32.48
N PRO A 259 -51.91 31.50 32.56
CA PRO A 259 -51.18 30.99 31.40
C PRO A 259 -51.81 29.76 30.75
N ALA A 260 -52.66 29.01 31.44
CA ALA A 260 -53.39 27.85 30.93
C ALA A 260 -54.58 28.21 30.01
N ASP A 261 -55.01 29.48 30.03
CA ASP A 261 -56.14 29.98 29.25
C ASP A 261 -55.69 30.59 27.88
N ILE A 262 -54.38 30.56 27.58
CA ILE A 262 -53.79 31.07 26.33
C ILE A 262 -53.23 29.89 25.54
#